data_2edb804a0f44ab16f54fba85e95e4f54
#
_entry.id   2edb804a0f44ab16f54fba85e95e4f54
#
_cell.length_a   1.000
_cell.length_b   1.000
_cell.length_c   1.000
_cell.angle_alpha   90.00
_cell.angle_beta   90.00
_cell.angle_gamma   90.00
#
_symmetry.space_group_name_H-M   'P 1'
#
loop_
_entity.id
_entity.type
_entity.pdbx_description
1 polymer ?
#
loop_
_entity_poly.entity_id
_entity_poly.type
_entity_poly.pdbx_seq_one_letter_code
_entity_poly.pdbx_strand_id
1 'polypeptide(L)'
;MTVPSLMQNYQRQSYVTQLNKFYNELSQAIVQYVTEQNAINIKEAGLTTTVNSAEDFIKKHFKVVTSCGNNFSPCMSESYKKLSGQSISLSRVGGNSARKCFTLASGAGLCTFRGQGNVLSQIAIDINAQKGPNIAGRDLFLLYIYSNGMVDDLKTSCNDEDDKNCTSWDGNNTCLLYTSD
;
A
#
# COMPACT_ATOMS: atom_id res chain seq x y z
N MET A 1 27.03 -5.37 -21.34
CA MET A 1 25.62 -5.42 -20.88
C MET A 1 24.73 -5.48 -22.10
N THR A 2 23.77 -6.39 -22.10
CA THR A 2 22.81 -6.51 -23.21
C THR A 2 21.67 -5.49 -23.04
N VAL A 3 21.07 -5.00 -24.13
CA VAL A 3 19.95 -4.04 -24.11
C VAL A 3 18.81 -4.49 -23.20
N PRO A 4 18.39 -5.77 -23.13
CA PRO A 4 17.36 -6.23 -22.21
C PRO A 4 17.71 -6.02 -20.72
N SER A 5 18.97 -6.20 -20.32
CA SER A 5 19.38 -6.02 -18.92
C SER A 5 19.37 -4.54 -18.49
N LEU A 6 19.71 -3.64 -19.41
CA LEU A 6 19.63 -2.19 -19.19
C LEU A 6 18.17 -1.73 -19.02
N MET A 7 17.27 -2.23 -19.86
CA MET A 7 15.84 -1.91 -19.78
C MET A 7 15.22 -2.42 -18.47
N GLN A 8 15.57 -3.62 -18.03
CA GLN A 8 15.08 -4.18 -16.77
C GLN A 8 15.57 -3.36 -15.56
N ASN A 9 16.83 -2.97 -15.55
CA ASN A 9 17.38 -2.13 -14.48
C ASN A 9 16.72 -0.74 -14.44
N TYR A 10 16.49 -0.13 -15.60
CA TYR A 10 15.80 1.15 -15.68
C TYR A 10 14.36 1.06 -15.15
N GLN A 11 13.61 0.03 -15.53
CA GLN A 11 12.25 -0.20 -15.04
C GLN A 11 12.23 -0.40 -13.52
N ARG A 12 13.18 -1.19 -12.98
CA ARG A 12 13.29 -1.42 -11.52
C ARG A 12 13.56 -0.11 -10.78
N GLN A 13 14.51 0.71 -11.26
CA GLN A 13 14.78 2.02 -10.66
C GLN A 13 13.58 2.96 -10.74
N SER A 14 12.85 2.95 -11.86
CA SER A 14 11.64 3.74 -12.02
C SER A 14 10.56 3.34 -11.02
N TYR A 15 10.35 2.04 -10.77
CA TYR A 15 9.37 1.58 -9.79
C TYR A 15 9.73 1.96 -8.36
N VAL A 16 11.00 1.81 -7.97
CA VAL A 16 11.49 2.25 -6.65
C VAL A 16 11.29 3.75 -6.46
N THR A 17 11.60 4.55 -7.47
CA THR A 17 11.40 6.01 -7.41
C THR A 17 9.93 6.38 -7.24
N GLN A 18 9.03 5.71 -7.95
CA GLN A 18 7.59 5.95 -7.84
C GLN A 18 7.02 5.49 -6.48
N LEU A 19 7.50 4.37 -5.96
CA LEU A 19 7.14 3.91 -4.62
C LEU A 19 7.58 4.91 -3.55
N ASN A 20 8.84 5.37 -3.61
CA ASN A 20 9.35 6.37 -2.66
C ASN A 20 8.56 7.67 -2.75
N LYS A 21 8.18 8.10 -3.96
CA LYS A 21 7.33 9.26 -4.14
C LYS A 21 5.98 9.07 -3.44
N PHE A 22 5.30 7.93 -3.68
CA PHE A 22 4.03 7.64 -3.03
C PHE A 22 4.16 7.55 -1.51
N TYR A 23 5.20 6.90 -1.00
CA TYR A 23 5.48 6.81 0.44
C TYR A 23 5.63 8.21 1.08
N ASN A 24 6.38 9.09 0.43
CA ASN A 24 6.56 10.47 0.90
C ASN A 24 5.24 11.27 0.85
N GLU A 25 4.47 11.14 -0.23
CA GLU A 25 3.14 11.75 -0.35
C GLU A 25 2.20 11.26 0.75
N LEU A 26 2.18 9.95 1.03
CA LEU A 26 1.36 9.35 2.09
C LEU A 26 1.78 9.86 3.47
N SER A 27 3.08 9.90 3.76
CA SER A 27 3.61 10.40 5.03
C SER A 27 3.27 11.88 5.24
N GLN A 28 3.39 12.69 4.20
CA GLN A 28 3.01 14.12 4.24
C GLN A 28 1.48 14.30 4.42
N ALA A 29 0.68 13.49 3.74
CA ALA A 29 -0.77 13.50 3.88
C ALA A 29 -1.22 13.18 5.32
N ILE A 30 -0.54 12.25 5.99
CA ILE A 30 -0.78 11.91 7.40
C ILE A 30 -0.51 13.12 8.30
N VAL A 31 0.66 13.76 8.15
CA VAL A 31 1.02 14.94 8.93
C VAL A 31 0.03 16.10 8.68
N GLN A 32 -0.32 16.33 7.42
CA GLN A 32 -1.30 17.36 7.06
C GLN A 32 -2.66 17.06 7.67
N TYR A 33 -3.13 15.81 7.62
CA TYR A 33 -4.42 15.42 8.17
C TYR A 33 -4.50 15.65 9.67
N VAL A 34 -3.46 15.25 10.43
CA VAL A 34 -3.36 15.49 11.87
C VAL A 34 -3.37 16.98 12.18
N THR A 35 -2.62 17.78 11.41
CA THR A 35 -2.55 19.24 11.58
C THR A 35 -3.90 19.91 11.29
N GLU A 36 -4.57 19.56 10.21
CA GLU A 36 -5.86 20.14 9.82
C GLU A 36 -6.96 19.84 10.84
N GLN A 37 -6.91 18.69 11.50
CA GLN A 37 -7.86 18.30 12.55
C GLN A 37 -7.45 18.83 13.93
N ASN A 38 -6.31 19.50 14.04
CA ASN A 38 -5.74 19.95 15.32
C ASN A 38 -5.65 18.78 16.35
N ALA A 39 -5.31 17.59 15.87
CA ALA A 39 -5.26 16.36 16.62
C ALA A 39 -3.84 16.03 17.12
N ILE A 40 -3.72 15.18 18.14
CA ILE A 40 -2.42 14.72 18.66
C ILE A 40 -1.84 13.61 17.79
N ASN A 41 -2.72 12.80 17.19
CA ASN A 41 -2.33 11.67 16.33
C ASN A 41 -3.39 11.40 15.25
N ILE A 42 -3.03 10.55 14.28
CA ILE A 42 -3.90 10.26 13.12
C ILE A 42 -5.22 9.56 13.49
N LYS A 43 -5.24 8.78 14.56
CA LYS A 43 -6.46 8.13 15.06
C LYS A 43 -7.44 9.16 15.60
N GLU A 44 -6.94 10.11 16.39
CA GLU A 44 -7.74 11.24 16.90
C GLU A 44 -8.19 12.16 15.76
N ALA A 45 -7.38 12.34 14.72
CA ALA A 45 -7.74 13.07 13.53
C ALA A 45 -8.92 12.46 12.76
N GLY A 46 -9.28 11.18 13.03
CA GLY A 46 -10.44 10.53 12.46
C GLY A 46 -10.15 9.33 11.57
N LEU A 47 -8.88 8.97 11.34
CA LEU A 47 -8.57 7.72 10.64
C LEU A 47 -8.75 6.55 11.61
N THR A 48 -9.71 5.70 11.31
CA THR A 48 -10.07 4.53 12.13
C THR A 48 -9.75 3.24 11.37
N THR A 49 -9.99 2.09 12.00
CA THR A 49 -9.83 0.79 11.35
C THR A 49 -10.88 0.50 10.26
N THR A 50 -11.82 1.41 10.01
CA THR A 50 -12.86 1.23 8.99
C THR A 50 -12.34 1.61 7.60
N VAL A 51 -12.81 0.90 6.58
CA VAL A 51 -12.44 1.20 5.20
C VAL A 51 -12.97 2.55 4.73
N ASN A 52 -14.10 3.03 5.29
CA ASN A 52 -14.68 4.30 4.90
C ASN A 52 -13.83 5.49 5.37
N SER A 53 -13.26 5.45 6.60
CA SER A 53 -12.36 6.50 7.07
C SER A 53 -11.09 6.57 6.22
N ALA A 54 -10.57 5.41 5.78
CA ALA A 54 -9.44 5.36 4.84
C ALA A 54 -9.82 5.88 3.45
N GLU A 55 -11.03 5.58 2.95
CA GLU A 55 -11.56 6.13 1.70
C GLU A 55 -11.61 7.66 1.74
N ASP A 56 -12.17 8.23 2.82
CA ASP A 56 -12.28 9.68 3.00
C ASP A 56 -10.90 10.35 3.07
N PHE A 57 -9.97 9.73 3.80
CA PHE A 57 -8.58 10.18 3.88
C PHE A 57 -7.91 10.20 2.50
N ILE A 58 -8.02 9.12 1.73
CA ILE A 58 -7.42 9.04 0.38
C ILE A 58 -8.05 10.07 -0.55
N LYS A 59 -9.38 10.19 -0.58
CA LYS A 59 -10.06 11.17 -1.45
C LYS A 59 -9.72 12.62 -1.11
N LYS A 60 -9.45 12.90 0.15
CA LYS A 60 -9.11 14.25 0.61
C LYS A 60 -7.67 14.65 0.25
N HIS A 61 -6.70 13.74 0.38
CA HIS A 61 -5.28 14.04 0.28
C HIS A 61 -4.62 13.60 -1.02
N PHE A 62 -5.27 12.74 -1.81
CA PHE A 62 -4.75 12.27 -3.10
C PHE A 62 -5.67 12.67 -4.24
N LYS A 63 -5.05 12.97 -5.38
CA LYS A 63 -5.82 13.25 -6.60
C LYS A 63 -6.32 11.93 -7.20
N VAL A 64 -7.53 11.54 -6.82
CA VAL A 64 -8.24 10.36 -7.34
C VAL A 64 -8.83 10.69 -8.71
N VAL A 65 -8.53 9.86 -9.71
CA VAL A 65 -9.09 9.97 -11.08
C VAL A 65 -10.32 9.07 -11.23
N THR A 66 -10.23 7.83 -10.71
CA THR A 66 -11.29 6.84 -10.80
C THR A 66 -11.49 6.16 -9.45
N SER A 67 -12.73 5.93 -9.06
CA SER A 67 -13.09 5.14 -7.89
C SER A 67 -13.76 3.85 -8.34
N CYS A 68 -13.20 2.71 -7.97
CA CYS A 68 -13.68 1.37 -8.33
C CYS A 68 -14.50 0.71 -7.21
N GLY A 69 -14.74 1.43 -6.10
CA GLY A 69 -15.46 0.90 -4.96
C GLY A 69 -14.79 -0.35 -4.40
N ASN A 70 -15.52 -1.42 -4.28
CA ASN A 70 -15.01 -2.69 -3.73
C ASN A 70 -14.33 -3.59 -4.78
N ASN A 71 -14.27 -3.17 -6.04
CA ASN A 71 -13.68 -3.96 -7.12
C ASN A 71 -12.22 -3.58 -7.34
N PHE A 72 -11.37 -4.54 -7.68
CA PHE A 72 -9.99 -4.24 -8.09
C PHE A 72 -9.97 -3.60 -9.48
N SER A 73 -10.56 -4.28 -10.45
CA SER A 73 -10.65 -3.78 -11.83
C SER A 73 -11.69 -2.65 -11.93
N PRO A 74 -11.42 -1.57 -12.70
CA PRO A 74 -10.23 -1.32 -13.52
C PRO A 74 -9.07 -0.59 -12.79
N CYS A 75 -9.14 -0.35 -11.48
CA CYS A 75 -8.13 0.42 -10.76
C CYS A 75 -6.82 -0.35 -10.53
N MET A 76 -6.91 -1.65 -10.32
CA MET A 76 -5.78 -2.55 -10.10
C MET A 76 -5.98 -3.84 -10.89
N SER A 77 -4.93 -4.65 -11.01
CA SER A 77 -5.04 -6.00 -11.58
C SER A 77 -5.80 -6.92 -10.63
N GLU A 78 -6.53 -7.89 -11.20
CA GLU A 78 -7.23 -8.93 -10.42
C GLU A 78 -6.30 -10.08 -9.99
N SER A 79 -5.16 -10.19 -10.65
CA SER A 79 -4.18 -11.26 -10.41
C SER A 79 -2.77 -10.72 -10.30
N TYR A 80 -2.09 -11.17 -9.26
CA TYR A 80 -0.69 -10.87 -9.00
C TYR A 80 0.11 -12.15 -8.77
N LYS A 81 1.42 -12.06 -8.92
CA LYS A 81 2.35 -13.18 -8.71
C LYS A 81 3.42 -12.77 -7.69
N LYS A 82 3.98 -13.77 -7.02
CA LYS A 82 5.25 -13.63 -6.30
C LYS A 82 6.42 -13.63 -7.28
N LEU A 83 7.61 -13.23 -6.84
CA LEU A 83 8.85 -13.40 -7.60
C LEU A 83 9.10 -14.86 -8.00
N SER A 84 8.63 -15.82 -7.18
CA SER A 84 8.68 -17.26 -7.49
C SER A 84 7.71 -17.70 -8.60
N GLY A 85 6.84 -16.81 -9.11
CA GLY A 85 5.80 -17.12 -10.11
C GLY A 85 4.47 -17.62 -9.52
N GLN A 86 4.40 -17.87 -8.22
CA GLN A 86 3.17 -18.32 -7.56
C GLN A 86 2.13 -17.19 -7.52
N SER A 87 0.86 -17.52 -7.78
CA SER A 87 -0.24 -16.55 -7.75
C SER A 87 -0.54 -16.06 -6.32
N ILE A 88 -0.83 -14.77 -6.21
CA ILE A 88 -1.26 -14.10 -4.98
C ILE A 88 -2.68 -13.60 -5.18
N SER A 89 -3.52 -13.78 -4.15
CA SER A 89 -4.85 -13.19 -4.11
C SER A 89 -4.88 -12.02 -3.14
N LEU A 90 -5.09 -10.81 -3.65
CA LEU A 90 -5.29 -9.62 -2.82
C LEU A 90 -6.59 -9.67 -2.01
N SER A 91 -7.54 -10.53 -2.37
CA SER A 91 -8.78 -10.68 -1.60
C SER A 91 -8.54 -11.20 -0.17
N ARG A 92 -7.38 -11.81 0.08
CA ARG A 92 -6.96 -12.25 1.42
C ARG A 92 -6.31 -11.15 2.27
N VAL A 93 -5.93 -10.04 1.66
CA VAL A 93 -5.45 -8.85 2.36
C VAL A 93 -6.63 -8.26 3.15
N GLY A 94 -6.43 -7.98 4.43
CA GLY A 94 -7.52 -7.49 5.28
C GLY A 94 -8.60 -8.51 5.66
N GLY A 95 -8.34 -9.83 5.47
CA GLY A 95 -9.22 -10.90 5.95
C GLY A 95 -10.60 -10.95 5.26
N ASN A 96 -10.68 -10.91 3.96
CA ASN A 96 -11.93 -10.80 3.17
C ASN A 96 -12.74 -9.52 3.44
N SER A 97 -12.12 -8.51 3.98
CA SER A 97 -12.77 -7.30 4.46
C SER A 97 -13.15 -6.37 3.30
N ALA A 98 -14.10 -5.50 3.58
CA ALA A 98 -14.41 -4.36 2.74
C ALA A 98 -13.13 -3.63 2.33
N ARG A 99 -13.05 -3.24 1.06
CA ARG A 99 -11.96 -2.48 0.48
C ARG A 99 -12.50 -1.32 -0.33
N LYS A 100 -11.66 -0.36 -0.63
CA LYS A 100 -11.95 0.72 -1.57
C LYS A 100 -10.75 0.90 -2.49
N CYS A 101 -11.00 0.84 -3.78
CA CYS A 101 -9.97 0.90 -4.81
C CYS A 101 -10.08 2.16 -5.66
N PHE A 102 -8.94 2.71 -6.04
CA PHE A 102 -8.82 3.97 -6.77
C PHE A 102 -7.71 3.89 -7.82
N THR A 103 -7.85 4.70 -8.87
CA THR A 103 -6.72 5.11 -9.71
C THR A 103 -6.34 6.53 -9.35
N LEU A 104 -5.06 6.75 -9.08
CA LEU A 104 -4.50 8.05 -8.76
C LEU A 104 -4.06 8.78 -10.04
N ALA A 105 -3.92 10.12 -9.97
CA ALA A 105 -3.44 10.93 -11.10
C ALA A 105 -2.00 10.59 -11.52
N SER A 106 -1.22 9.97 -10.65
CA SER A 106 0.11 9.42 -10.98
C SER A 106 0.04 8.22 -11.94
N GLY A 107 -1.14 7.65 -12.13
CA GLY A 107 -1.34 6.39 -12.87
C GLY A 107 -1.24 5.14 -12.02
N ALA A 108 -0.97 5.28 -10.72
CA ALA A 108 -0.94 4.16 -9.80
C ALA A 108 -2.36 3.69 -9.43
N GLY A 109 -2.52 2.40 -9.21
CA GLY A 109 -3.70 1.80 -8.61
C GLY A 109 -3.50 1.64 -7.10
N LEU A 110 -4.50 1.97 -6.31
CA LEU A 110 -4.46 1.90 -4.86
C LEU A 110 -5.72 1.26 -4.33
N CYS A 111 -5.59 0.30 -3.40
CA CYS A 111 -6.72 -0.21 -2.62
C CYS A 111 -6.44 -0.04 -1.13
N THR A 112 -7.41 0.50 -0.40
CA THR A 112 -7.40 0.51 1.06
C THR A 112 -8.21 -0.66 1.59
N PHE A 113 -7.75 -1.24 2.70
CA PHE A 113 -8.41 -2.34 3.39
C PHE A 113 -8.61 -1.99 4.86
N ARG A 114 -9.56 -2.69 5.48
CA ARG A 114 -9.80 -2.56 6.92
C ARG A 114 -8.55 -2.82 7.72
N GLY A 115 -8.29 -1.97 8.71
CA GLY A 115 -7.25 -2.18 9.70
C GLY A 115 -7.69 -3.12 10.84
N GLN A 116 -6.74 -3.46 11.69
CA GLN A 116 -6.96 -4.25 12.91
C GLN A 116 -5.93 -3.87 13.98
N GLY A 117 -6.36 -3.77 15.22
CA GLY A 117 -5.48 -3.40 16.34
C GLY A 117 -4.89 -2.00 16.16
N ASN A 118 -3.58 -1.91 16.19
CA ASN A 118 -2.83 -0.66 16.01
C ASN A 118 -2.69 -0.24 14.54
N VAL A 119 -3.01 -1.09 13.59
CA VAL A 119 -3.10 -0.73 12.19
C VAL A 119 -4.46 -0.11 11.91
N LEU A 120 -4.48 1.10 11.42
CA LEU A 120 -5.70 1.81 11.04
C LEU A 120 -6.13 1.46 9.62
N SER A 121 -5.19 1.34 8.70
CA SER A 121 -5.48 0.95 7.32
C SER A 121 -4.32 0.13 6.73
N GLN A 122 -4.67 -0.81 5.87
CA GLN A 122 -3.73 -1.48 4.99
C GLN A 122 -3.92 -0.92 3.58
N ILE A 123 -2.82 -0.63 2.89
CA ILE A 123 -2.82 -0.05 1.55
C ILE A 123 -2.06 -0.98 0.62
N ALA A 124 -2.71 -1.48 -0.42
CA ALA A 124 -2.02 -2.06 -1.56
C ALA A 124 -1.84 -0.98 -2.62
N ILE A 125 -0.62 -0.74 -3.05
CA ILE A 125 -0.27 0.19 -4.12
C ILE A 125 0.37 -0.57 -5.27
N ASP A 126 -0.21 -0.44 -6.45
CA ASP A 126 0.36 -0.88 -7.72
C ASP A 126 0.78 0.35 -8.51
N ILE A 127 2.07 0.51 -8.73
CA ILE A 127 2.65 1.76 -9.26
C ILE A 127 2.26 2.01 -10.72
N ASN A 128 1.87 0.99 -11.44
CA ASN A 128 1.47 1.08 -12.86
C ASN A 128 0.06 0.56 -13.12
N ALA A 129 -0.72 0.35 -12.04
CA ALA A 129 -2.10 -0.15 -12.04
C ALA A 129 -2.21 -1.53 -12.73
N GLN A 130 -3.04 -1.66 -13.77
CA GLN A 130 -3.24 -2.94 -14.47
C GLN A 130 -2.09 -3.33 -15.41
N LYS A 131 -1.16 -2.41 -15.66
CA LYS A 131 -0.02 -2.68 -16.55
C LYS A 131 0.95 -3.62 -15.85
N GLY A 132 1.24 -4.76 -16.48
CA GLY A 132 2.17 -5.73 -15.87
C GLY A 132 3.58 -5.17 -15.63
N PRO A 133 4.35 -5.94 -14.86
CA PRO A 133 4.28 -7.40 -14.71
C PRO A 133 3.35 -7.94 -13.61
N ASN A 134 2.75 -7.10 -12.76
CA ASN A 134 1.86 -7.49 -11.65
C ASN A 134 2.51 -8.48 -10.67
N ILE A 135 3.68 -8.10 -10.18
CA ILE A 135 4.51 -8.92 -9.29
C ILE A 135 4.69 -8.21 -7.94
N ALA A 136 4.36 -8.90 -6.86
CA ALA A 136 4.59 -8.41 -5.51
C ALA A 136 6.09 -8.18 -5.24
N GLY A 137 6.42 -7.03 -4.66
CA GLY A 137 7.80 -6.57 -4.47
C GLY A 137 8.45 -5.97 -5.71
N ARG A 138 7.73 -5.84 -6.83
CA ARG A 138 8.23 -5.23 -8.05
C ARG A 138 7.42 -4.01 -8.48
N ASP A 139 6.14 -4.17 -8.67
CA ASP A 139 5.16 -3.11 -8.99
C ASP A 139 3.98 -3.06 -8.02
N LEU A 140 3.72 -4.13 -7.27
CA LEU A 140 2.76 -4.18 -6.19
C LEU A 140 3.46 -4.17 -4.83
N PHE A 141 3.03 -3.25 -3.95
CA PHE A 141 3.52 -3.13 -2.57
C PHE A 141 2.37 -3.04 -1.59
N LEU A 142 2.60 -3.49 -0.35
CA LEU A 142 1.64 -3.40 0.73
C LEU A 142 2.23 -2.55 1.85
N LEU A 143 1.47 -1.55 2.29
CA LEU A 143 1.84 -0.62 3.35
C LEU A 143 0.77 -0.62 4.45
N TYR A 144 1.17 -0.36 5.67
CA TYR A 144 0.30 -0.25 6.83
C TYR A 144 0.40 1.15 7.43
N ILE A 145 -0.74 1.75 7.75
CA ILE A 145 -0.81 3.01 8.51
C ILE A 145 -1.13 2.66 9.95
N TYR A 146 -0.23 3.01 10.84
CA TYR A 146 -0.35 2.76 12.28
C TYR A 146 -1.02 3.92 13.01
N SER A 147 -1.54 3.63 14.21
CA SER A 147 -2.23 4.61 15.06
C SER A 147 -1.34 5.77 15.51
N ASN A 148 -0.02 5.59 15.52
CA ASN A 148 0.98 6.65 15.79
C ASN A 148 1.31 7.49 14.54
N GLY A 149 0.73 7.16 13.38
CA GLY A 149 0.99 7.86 12.11
C GLY A 149 2.18 7.31 11.32
N MET A 150 2.85 6.27 11.81
CA MET A 150 3.92 5.60 11.06
C MET A 150 3.34 4.83 9.88
N VAL A 151 4.10 4.78 8.80
CA VAL A 151 3.82 3.96 7.61
C VAL A 151 4.94 2.95 7.45
N ASP A 152 4.60 1.67 7.39
CA ASP A 152 5.59 0.60 7.23
C ASP A 152 5.00 -0.56 6.44
N ASP A 153 5.83 -1.51 6.03
CA ASP A 153 5.44 -2.77 5.37
C ASP A 153 5.29 -3.95 6.34
N LEU A 154 5.49 -3.72 7.63
CA LEU A 154 5.41 -4.74 8.68
C LEU A 154 3.97 -5.16 8.96
N LYS A 155 3.75 -6.47 9.06
CA LYS A 155 2.47 -7.04 9.46
C LYS A 155 2.27 -6.92 10.98
N THR A 156 1.10 -6.52 11.36
CA THR A 156 0.70 -6.22 12.73
C THR A 156 0.16 -7.38 13.53
N SER A 157 0.91 -8.42 13.69
CA SER A 157 0.83 -9.17 14.94
C SER A 157 1.65 -8.50 16.05
N CYS A 158 2.23 -7.36 15.75
CA CYS A 158 3.13 -6.61 16.60
C CYS A 158 2.35 -5.62 17.43
N ASN A 159 2.28 -5.85 18.73
CA ASN A 159 1.69 -4.91 19.66
C ASN A 159 2.66 -3.80 20.08
N ASP A 160 3.97 -4.02 19.92
CA ASP A 160 5.05 -3.09 20.27
C ASP A 160 6.19 -3.18 19.25
N GLU A 161 6.98 -2.11 19.11
CA GLU A 161 8.15 -2.01 18.24
C GLU A 161 9.24 -3.06 18.56
N ASP A 162 9.21 -3.62 19.78
CA ASP A 162 10.15 -4.63 20.27
C ASP A 162 9.66 -6.08 20.11
N ASP A 163 8.48 -6.30 19.50
CA ASP A 163 7.96 -7.66 19.33
C ASP A 163 8.77 -8.43 18.28
N LYS A 164 9.60 -9.36 18.76
CA LYS A 164 10.46 -10.23 17.94
C LYS A 164 9.68 -11.14 16.97
N ASN A 165 8.36 -11.16 17.06
CA ASN A 165 7.47 -11.87 16.14
C ASN A 165 6.94 -10.98 15.01
N CYS A 166 7.39 -9.72 14.95
CA CYS A 166 7.11 -8.83 13.85
C CYS A 166 7.72 -9.37 12.56
N THR A 167 6.88 -9.83 11.66
CA THR A 167 7.30 -10.26 10.33
C THR A 167 6.63 -9.38 9.28
N SER A 168 7.40 -8.91 8.32
CA SER A 168 6.87 -8.22 7.14
C SER A 168 5.99 -9.15 6.31
N TRP A 169 5.03 -8.57 5.60
CA TRP A 169 4.09 -9.37 4.80
C TRP A 169 4.66 -9.71 3.42
N ASP A 170 4.68 -10.99 3.08
CA ASP A 170 5.08 -11.50 1.76
C ASP A 170 4.01 -12.37 1.10
N GLY A 171 2.80 -12.34 1.61
CA GLY A 171 1.78 -13.32 1.24
C GLY A 171 2.01 -14.70 1.88
N ASN A 172 3.19 -14.93 2.51
CA ASN A 172 3.59 -16.09 3.30
C ASN A 172 4.53 -15.72 4.46
N ASN A 173 4.61 -14.46 4.87
CA ASN A 173 5.48 -13.91 5.92
C ASN A 173 6.90 -13.48 5.49
N THR A 174 7.14 -12.89 4.32
CA THR A 174 8.44 -12.31 3.95
C THR A 174 8.31 -10.89 3.40
N CYS A 175 9.33 -10.08 3.64
CA CYS A 175 9.46 -8.66 3.38
C CYS A 175 9.29 -8.28 1.90
N LEU A 176 8.45 -7.29 1.59
CA LEU A 176 8.27 -6.78 0.24
C LEU A 176 9.15 -5.58 -0.10
N LEU A 177 9.66 -4.85 0.91
CA LEU A 177 10.44 -3.62 0.67
C LEU A 177 11.96 -3.83 0.68
N TYR A 178 12.48 -4.92 1.23
CA TYR A 178 13.91 -5.14 1.44
C TYR A 178 14.52 -6.27 0.60
N THR A 179 14.06 -6.49 -0.61
CA THR A 179 14.80 -7.30 -1.57
C THR A 179 15.50 -6.40 -2.58
N SER A 180 16.35 -5.51 -2.10
CA SER A 180 17.33 -4.83 -2.91
C SER A 180 18.71 -5.39 -2.57
N ASP A 181 19.07 -6.52 -3.15
CA ASP A 181 20.43 -6.88 -3.50
C ASP A 181 20.47 -7.50 -4.90
#